data_daf06c7022ba02bad410f84dd93f6d0e
#
_entry.id   daf06c7022ba02bad410f84dd93f6d0e
#
_cell.length_a   1.000
_cell.length_b   1.000
_cell.length_c   1.000
_cell.angle_alpha   90.00
_cell.angle_beta   90.00
_cell.angle_gamma   90.00
#
_symmetry.space_group_name_H-M   'P 1'
#
loop_
_entity.id
_entity.type
_entity.pdbx_description
1 polymer ?
#
loop_
_entity_poly.entity_id
_entity_poly.type
_entity_poly.pdbx_seq_one_letter_code
_entity_poly.pdbx_strand_id
1 'polypeptide(L)'
;WYRSRGLGDVYKRQVNDEWASFGQISWLDKRTTSGDWRVARDFSGLPSWIVKAVGGSTLHWAGASLRFQPHEWKVKTEYGNIKGASLEDWPIDHKEMDKWYTRAENHMGTLGTGGRERLPGNNNYKVFEAGAKRMGYKDFHTGNMSINSKPYDGRIACQQIGFCFQGCKSGAKWSSGYVSIPKGE
;
A
#
# COMPACT_ATOMS: atom_id res chain seq x y z
N TRP A 1 -1.97 22.07 -13.62
CA TRP A 1 -1.23 21.70 -14.84
C TRP A 1 -0.13 20.69 -14.57
N TYR A 2 0.69 20.90 -13.57
CA TYR A 2 1.72 19.95 -13.14
C TYR A 2 1.14 18.63 -12.61
N ARG A 3 -0.05 18.65 -12.06
CA ARG A 3 -0.75 17.44 -11.54
C ARG A 3 -1.11 16.46 -12.65
N SER A 4 -1.53 16.96 -13.82
CA SER A 4 -1.93 16.08 -14.92
C SER A 4 -0.73 15.46 -15.66
N ARG A 5 0.41 16.14 -15.68
CA ARG A 5 1.63 15.61 -16.31
C ARG A 5 2.26 14.49 -15.50
N GLY A 6 2.37 14.64 -14.18
CA GLY A 6 2.93 13.59 -13.32
C GLY A 6 2.11 12.31 -13.35
N LEU A 7 0.77 12.43 -13.26
CA LEU A 7 -0.14 11.29 -13.36
C LEU A 7 -0.19 10.69 -14.76
N GLY A 8 -0.15 11.51 -15.79
CA GLY A 8 -0.13 11.05 -17.18
C GLY A 8 1.13 10.27 -17.51
N ASP A 9 2.28 10.71 -17.04
CA ASP A 9 3.56 10.02 -17.26
C ASP A 9 3.65 8.72 -16.45
N VAL A 10 3.21 8.73 -15.20
CA VAL A 10 3.13 7.52 -14.38
C VAL A 10 2.17 6.52 -15.02
N TYR A 11 0.98 6.96 -15.44
CA TYR A 11 -0.01 6.10 -16.08
C TYR A 11 0.46 5.57 -17.44
N LYS A 12 1.04 6.40 -18.29
CA LYS A 12 1.56 6.00 -19.61
C LYS A 12 2.72 5.01 -19.47
N ARG A 13 3.66 5.27 -18.60
CA ARG A 13 4.78 4.36 -18.36
C ARG A 13 4.32 3.03 -17.80
N GLN A 14 3.33 3.04 -16.89
CA GLN A 14 2.86 1.81 -16.25
C GLN A 14 2.04 0.93 -17.17
N VAL A 15 1.14 1.49 -17.97
CA VAL A 15 0.25 0.68 -18.80
C VAL A 15 0.90 0.25 -20.10
N ASN A 16 1.75 1.11 -20.69
CA ASN A 16 2.32 0.86 -22.01
C ASN A 16 3.77 0.34 -21.97
N ASP A 17 4.56 0.80 -20.99
CA ASP A 17 6.01 0.57 -20.97
C ASP A 17 6.47 -0.27 -19.80
N GLU A 18 5.64 -0.47 -18.78
CA GLU A 18 6.10 -1.09 -17.53
C GLU A 18 6.59 -2.52 -17.75
N TRP A 19 5.83 -3.32 -18.48
CA TRP A 19 6.24 -4.67 -18.82
C TRP A 19 7.42 -4.70 -19.79
N ALA A 20 7.50 -3.76 -20.70
CA ALA A 20 8.62 -3.62 -21.63
C ALA A 20 9.84 -3.03 -20.95
N SER A 21 9.66 -2.07 -20.05
CA SER A 21 10.75 -1.38 -19.33
C SER A 21 11.13 -2.02 -18.00
N PHE A 22 10.40 -3.01 -17.53
CA PHE A 22 10.72 -3.76 -16.32
C PHE A 22 12.15 -4.31 -16.33
N GLY A 23 12.61 -4.74 -17.49
CA GLY A 23 13.98 -5.18 -17.69
C GLY A 23 15.02 -4.07 -17.70
N GLN A 24 14.61 -2.79 -17.69
CA GLN A 24 15.50 -1.64 -17.72
C GLN A 24 15.60 -0.91 -16.38
N ILE A 25 14.79 -1.29 -15.40
CA ILE A 25 14.87 -0.72 -14.05
C ILE A 25 16.16 -1.20 -13.39
N SER A 26 17.02 -0.27 -13.07
CA SER A 26 18.23 -0.54 -12.30
C SER A 26 17.86 -0.72 -10.83
N TRP A 27 18.43 -1.71 -10.19
CA TRP A 27 18.31 -1.87 -8.75
C TRP A 27 19.64 -2.23 -8.10
N LEU A 28 19.71 -2.03 -6.79
CA LEU A 28 20.90 -2.31 -6.01
C LEU A 28 21.00 -3.82 -5.71
N ASP A 29 22.03 -4.48 -6.16
CA ASP A 29 22.38 -5.84 -5.77
C ASP A 29 23.70 -5.87 -5.00
N LYS A 30 24.23 -7.07 -4.68
CA LYS A 30 25.52 -7.19 -3.99
C LYS A 30 26.66 -6.49 -4.70
N ARG A 31 26.56 -6.28 -6.02
CA ARG A 31 27.57 -5.58 -6.81
C ARG A 31 27.35 -4.09 -6.80
N THR A 32 26.16 -3.62 -6.52
CA THR A 32 25.90 -2.17 -6.39
C THR A 32 26.47 -1.63 -5.07
N THR A 33 26.71 -2.46 -4.07
CA THR A 33 27.51 -2.06 -2.89
C THR A 33 28.98 -1.86 -3.22
N SER A 34 29.44 -2.41 -4.34
CA SER A 34 30.77 -2.16 -4.93
C SER A 34 30.75 -1.21 -6.13
N GLY A 35 29.60 -0.56 -6.39
CA GLY A 35 29.45 0.42 -7.46
C GLY A 35 28.87 -0.09 -8.78
N ASP A 36 28.58 -1.39 -8.90
CA ASP A 36 28.02 -1.96 -10.12
C ASP A 36 26.49 -1.94 -10.10
N TRP A 37 25.89 -1.53 -11.21
CA TRP A 37 24.44 -1.54 -11.42
C TRP A 37 24.03 -2.62 -12.41
N ARG A 38 22.96 -3.33 -12.11
CA ARG A 38 22.33 -4.28 -13.02
C ARG A 38 20.91 -3.85 -13.33
N VAL A 39 20.49 -4.17 -14.54
CA VAL A 39 19.07 -3.96 -14.91
C VAL A 39 18.20 -5.06 -14.30
N ALA A 40 16.96 -4.71 -13.96
CA ALA A 40 16.05 -5.61 -13.27
C ALA A 40 15.76 -6.92 -14.05
N ARG A 41 15.84 -6.90 -15.39
CA ARG A 41 15.69 -8.11 -16.21
C ARG A 41 16.72 -9.22 -15.93
N ASP A 42 17.88 -8.85 -15.36
CA ASP A 42 18.93 -9.78 -15.01
C ASP A 42 18.62 -10.53 -13.70
N PHE A 43 17.53 -10.18 -13.06
CA PHE A 43 17.09 -10.74 -11.78
C PHE A 43 15.65 -11.23 -11.91
N SER A 44 15.37 -12.39 -11.40
CA SER A 44 14.03 -12.97 -11.29
C SER A 44 13.21 -12.41 -10.11
N GLY A 45 13.67 -11.34 -9.47
CA GLY A 45 13.07 -10.79 -8.27
C GLY A 45 12.00 -9.73 -8.55
N LEU A 46 11.47 -9.17 -7.46
CA LEU A 46 10.48 -8.11 -7.53
C LEU A 46 11.06 -6.79 -8.06
N PRO A 47 10.29 -6.01 -8.81
CA PRO A 47 10.71 -4.71 -9.31
C PRO A 47 10.95 -3.73 -8.17
N SER A 48 11.96 -2.89 -8.32
CA SER A 48 12.17 -1.74 -7.44
C SER A 48 11.27 -0.59 -7.90
N TRP A 49 10.19 -0.37 -7.20
CA TRP A 49 9.25 0.71 -7.53
C TRP A 49 9.66 2.02 -6.86
N ILE A 50 10.63 2.66 -7.45
CA ILE A 50 11.04 4.02 -7.07
C ILE A 50 10.40 5.01 -8.03
N VAL A 51 9.57 5.89 -7.50
CA VAL A 51 8.84 6.87 -8.30
C VAL A 51 9.41 8.26 -8.07
N LYS A 52 9.86 8.88 -9.14
CA LYS A 52 10.29 10.29 -9.15
C LYS A 52 9.16 11.15 -9.74
N ALA A 53 8.14 11.42 -8.94
CA ALA A 53 6.98 12.22 -9.31
C ALA A 53 6.38 12.91 -8.08
N VAL A 54 5.51 13.90 -8.27
CA VAL A 54 4.74 14.51 -7.19
C VAL A 54 3.82 13.47 -6.58
N GLY A 55 3.99 13.19 -5.28
CA GLY A 55 3.33 12.10 -4.57
C GLY A 55 4.19 10.85 -4.36
N GLY A 56 5.32 10.74 -5.09
CA GLY A 56 6.29 9.67 -4.91
C GLY A 56 5.68 8.27 -5.01
N SER A 57 6.26 7.31 -4.30
CA SER A 57 5.83 5.91 -4.32
C SER A 57 4.42 5.66 -3.79
N THR A 58 3.77 6.64 -3.12
CA THR A 58 2.36 6.52 -2.73
C THR A 58 1.40 6.48 -3.92
N LEU A 59 1.86 6.87 -5.10
CA LEU A 59 1.08 6.71 -6.35
C LEU A 59 0.93 5.24 -6.75
N HIS A 60 1.85 4.37 -6.34
CA HIS A 60 1.94 2.97 -6.73
C HIS A 60 1.54 1.97 -5.66
N TRP A 61 1.31 2.38 -4.42
CA TRP A 61 0.88 1.45 -3.39
C TRP A 61 -0.57 0.98 -3.60
N ALA A 62 -0.90 -0.17 -3.05
CA ALA A 62 -2.25 -0.73 -3.18
C ALA A 62 -3.29 -0.07 -2.27
N GLY A 63 -2.87 0.75 -1.32
CA GLY A 63 -3.76 1.36 -0.33
C GLY A 63 -4.04 0.48 0.89
N ALA A 64 -3.38 -0.66 1.05
CA ALA A 64 -3.54 -1.51 2.23
C ALA A 64 -3.04 -0.79 3.49
N SER A 65 -3.90 -0.67 4.51
CA SER A 65 -3.64 0.15 5.69
C SER A 65 -4.08 -0.60 6.95
N LEU A 66 -3.38 -1.70 7.24
CA LEU A 66 -3.63 -2.52 8.40
C LEU A 66 -2.83 -1.98 9.59
N ARG A 67 -3.42 -2.05 10.79
CA ARG A 67 -2.69 -1.80 12.03
C ARG A 67 -1.84 -3.01 12.38
N PHE A 68 -0.70 -2.78 12.98
CA PHE A 68 0.07 -3.85 13.61
C PHE A 68 -0.74 -4.49 14.73
N GLN A 69 -0.65 -5.81 14.81
CA GLN A 69 -1.27 -6.56 15.90
C GLN A 69 -0.46 -6.35 17.21
N PRO A 70 -1.08 -6.51 18.39
CA PRO A 70 -0.38 -6.31 19.66
C PRO A 70 0.94 -7.06 19.79
N HIS A 71 1.01 -8.31 19.32
CA HIS A 71 2.22 -9.14 19.37
C HIS A 71 3.36 -8.62 18.45
N GLU A 72 3.05 -7.89 17.38
CA GLU A 72 4.05 -7.34 16.48
C GLU A 72 4.84 -6.18 17.10
N TRP A 73 4.35 -5.61 18.20
CA TRP A 73 5.06 -4.60 18.98
C TRP A 73 6.04 -5.21 19.97
N LYS A 74 5.91 -6.49 20.28
CA LYS A 74 6.67 -7.21 21.31
C LYS A 74 7.24 -8.53 20.77
N VAL A 75 7.76 -8.51 19.55
CA VAL A 75 8.23 -9.71 18.84
C VAL A 75 9.34 -10.46 19.56
N LYS A 76 10.26 -9.73 20.24
CA LYS A 76 11.32 -10.38 21.02
C LYS A 76 10.78 -11.03 22.30
N THR A 77 9.88 -10.34 22.98
CA THR A 77 9.19 -10.88 24.18
C THR A 77 8.36 -12.10 23.83
N GLU A 78 7.62 -12.07 22.72
CA GLU A 78 6.72 -13.16 22.29
C GLU A 78 7.45 -14.38 21.74
N TYR A 79 8.46 -14.19 20.93
CA TYR A 79 9.15 -15.27 20.22
C TYR A 79 10.54 -15.62 20.78
N GLY A 80 11.06 -14.83 21.71
CA GLY A 80 12.39 -15.03 22.30
C GLY A 80 13.53 -14.80 21.32
N ASN A 81 14.69 -15.38 21.63
CA ASN A 81 15.86 -15.31 20.78
C ASN A 81 15.83 -16.39 19.71
N ILE A 82 15.71 -15.98 18.45
CA ILE A 82 15.75 -16.89 17.29
C ILE A 82 17.13 -16.77 16.64
N LYS A 83 17.83 -17.91 16.49
CA LYS A 83 19.16 -17.95 15.87
C LYS A 83 19.10 -17.40 14.44
N GLY A 84 19.92 -16.39 14.17
CA GLY A 84 19.97 -15.74 12.85
C GLY A 84 18.96 -14.63 12.62
N ALA A 85 18.14 -14.30 13.61
CA ALA A 85 17.21 -13.15 13.58
C ALA A 85 17.61 -12.11 14.62
N SER A 86 17.40 -10.83 14.27
CA SER A 86 17.61 -9.69 15.17
C SER A 86 16.25 -9.15 15.60
N LEU A 87 15.56 -9.89 16.47
CA LEU A 87 14.26 -9.48 16.99
C LEU A 87 14.46 -8.47 18.11
N GLU A 88 13.75 -7.36 18.04
CA GLU A 88 13.69 -6.35 19.11
C GLU A 88 12.26 -5.91 19.33
N ASP A 89 11.91 -5.61 20.57
CA ASP A 89 10.63 -5.02 20.89
C ASP A 89 10.63 -3.53 20.54
N TRP A 90 9.51 -3.05 20.04
CA TRP A 90 9.34 -1.61 19.86
C TRP A 90 9.33 -0.91 21.23
N PRO A 91 9.95 0.29 21.36
CA PRO A 91 10.00 1.02 22.62
C PRO A 91 8.64 1.60 23.05
N ILE A 92 7.64 1.48 22.20
CA ILE A 92 6.25 1.91 22.42
C ILE A 92 5.32 0.71 22.34
N ASP A 93 4.10 0.82 22.85
CA ASP A 93 3.11 -0.22 22.76
C ASP A 93 1.95 0.12 21.78
N HIS A 94 1.12 -0.87 21.47
CA HIS A 94 0.01 -0.69 20.54
C HIS A 94 -1.06 0.29 21.07
N LYS A 95 -1.26 0.38 22.40
CA LYS A 95 -2.26 1.28 22.99
C LYS A 95 -1.84 2.74 22.86
N GLU A 96 -0.54 3.01 23.03
CA GLU A 96 0.01 4.34 22.80
C GLU A 96 -0.14 4.75 21.34
N MET A 97 0.04 3.80 20.40
CA MET A 97 -0.09 4.04 18.95
C MET A 97 -1.51 4.18 18.47
N ASP A 98 -2.52 3.71 19.21
CA ASP A 98 -3.91 3.66 18.75
C ASP A 98 -4.44 5.04 18.31
N LYS A 99 -4.15 6.10 19.06
CA LYS A 99 -4.54 7.48 18.69
C LYS A 99 -3.88 7.95 17.39
N TRP A 100 -2.65 7.53 17.14
CA TRP A 100 -1.91 7.90 15.94
C TRP A 100 -2.39 7.14 14.71
N TYR A 101 -2.69 5.85 14.86
CA TYR A 101 -3.38 5.08 13.84
C TYR A 101 -4.71 5.71 13.47
N THR A 102 -5.54 6.04 14.46
CA THR A 102 -6.83 6.69 14.23
C THR A 102 -6.68 8.02 13.49
N ARG A 103 -5.68 8.83 13.85
CA ARG A 103 -5.38 10.07 13.15
C ARG A 103 -4.96 9.82 11.70
N ALA A 104 -4.06 8.88 11.46
CA ALA A 104 -3.60 8.52 10.11
C ALA A 104 -4.73 7.95 9.25
N GLU A 105 -5.54 7.04 9.79
CA GLU A 105 -6.70 6.44 9.13
C GLU A 105 -7.74 7.49 8.73
N ASN A 106 -8.00 8.47 9.59
CA ASN A 106 -8.90 9.57 9.27
C ASN A 106 -8.30 10.48 8.19
N HIS A 107 -7.00 10.76 8.24
CA HIS A 107 -6.33 11.53 7.21
C HIS A 107 -6.35 10.82 5.84
N MET A 108 -6.15 9.51 5.83
CA MET A 108 -6.14 8.72 4.60
C MET A 108 -7.53 8.32 4.11
N GLY A 109 -8.56 8.36 4.96
CA GLY A 109 -9.88 7.83 4.65
C GLY A 109 -9.91 6.30 4.66
N THR A 110 -9.16 5.66 5.57
CA THR A 110 -9.04 4.20 5.64
C THR A 110 -10.37 3.54 5.96
N LEU A 111 -10.77 2.58 5.15
CA LEU A 111 -12.02 1.83 5.27
C LEU A 111 -11.96 0.82 6.42
N GLY A 112 -13.13 0.50 6.97
CA GLY A 112 -13.26 -0.40 8.14
C GLY A 112 -12.89 0.26 9.47
N THR A 113 -12.63 1.57 9.44
CA THR A 113 -12.33 2.39 10.62
C THR A 113 -13.14 3.68 10.56
N GLY A 114 -13.40 4.33 11.70
CA GLY A 114 -14.11 5.59 11.77
C GLY A 114 -15.48 5.59 11.05
N GLY A 115 -16.22 4.48 11.07
CA GLY A 115 -17.52 4.34 10.42
C GLY A 115 -17.48 4.23 8.89
N ARG A 116 -16.31 4.17 8.28
CA ARG A 116 -16.17 4.04 6.82
C ARG A 116 -16.34 2.59 6.38
N GLU A 117 -17.34 2.36 5.53
CA GLU A 117 -17.66 1.03 5.01
C GLU A 117 -16.54 0.50 4.11
N ARG A 118 -16.24 -0.80 4.22
CA ARG A 118 -15.29 -1.48 3.35
C ARG A 118 -15.79 -1.61 1.92
N LEU A 119 -14.87 -1.71 0.97
CA LEU A 119 -15.24 -2.08 -0.39
C LEU A 119 -15.78 -3.52 -0.44
N PRO A 120 -16.76 -3.80 -1.30
CA PRO A 120 -17.28 -5.15 -1.48
C PRO A 120 -16.18 -6.09 -1.99
N GLY A 121 -16.23 -7.34 -1.57
CA GLY A 121 -15.34 -8.38 -2.06
C GLY A 121 -15.62 -8.75 -3.51
N ASN A 122 -14.55 -8.97 -4.27
CA ASN A 122 -14.63 -9.50 -5.62
C ASN A 122 -14.96 -11.02 -5.62
N ASN A 123 -15.03 -11.64 -6.79
CA ASN A 123 -15.38 -13.07 -6.90
C ASN A 123 -14.37 -13.98 -6.18
N ASN A 124 -13.07 -13.67 -6.22
CA ASN A 124 -12.06 -14.43 -5.49
C ASN A 124 -12.29 -14.35 -3.97
N TYR A 125 -12.61 -13.16 -3.47
CA TYR A 125 -12.96 -12.98 -2.06
C TYR A 125 -14.20 -13.81 -1.69
N LYS A 126 -15.25 -13.84 -2.51
CA LYS A 126 -16.46 -14.61 -2.25
C LYS A 126 -16.18 -16.11 -2.16
N VAL A 127 -15.29 -16.63 -3.00
CA VAL A 127 -14.85 -18.03 -2.93
C VAL A 127 -14.08 -18.30 -1.64
N PHE A 128 -13.14 -17.41 -1.31
CA PHE A 128 -12.40 -17.48 -0.03
C PHE A 128 -13.35 -17.42 1.18
N GLU A 129 -14.30 -16.50 1.16
CA GLU A 129 -15.32 -16.34 2.20
C GLU A 129 -16.13 -17.62 2.38
N ALA A 130 -16.57 -18.25 1.29
CA ALA A 130 -17.29 -19.51 1.36
C ALA A 130 -16.45 -20.64 1.98
N GLY A 131 -15.16 -20.70 1.65
CA GLY A 131 -14.22 -21.63 2.26
C GLY A 131 -14.01 -21.36 3.76
N ALA A 132 -13.80 -20.11 4.14
CA ALA A 132 -13.62 -19.70 5.53
C ALA A 132 -14.85 -20.05 6.39
N LYS A 133 -16.05 -19.79 5.88
CA LYS A 133 -17.31 -20.17 6.54
C LYS A 133 -17.41 -21.68 6.79
N ARG A 134 -17.05 -22.49 5.78
CA ARG A 134 -17.05 -23.96 5.92
C ARG A 134 -16.04 -24.46 6.95
N MET A 135 -14.93 -23.75 7.12
CA MET A 135 -13.93 -24.06 8.14
C MET A 135 -14.27 -23.53 9.54
N GLY A 136 -15.41 -22.85 9.69
CA GLY A 136 -15.88 -22.33 10.98
C GLY A 136 -15.30 -20.98 11.38
N TYR A 137 -14.56 -20.29 10.51
CA TYR A 137 -14.12 -18.91 10.77
C TYR A 137 -15.33 -17.98 10.84
N LYS A 138 -15.37 -17.10 11.84
CA LYS A 138 -16.48 -16.16 12.06
C LYS A 138 -16.11 -14.74 11.67
N ASP A 139 -14.84 -14.37 11.86
CA ASP A 139 -14.33 -13.02 11.60
C ASP A 139 -13.49 -13.02 10.32
N PHE A 140 -14.11 -12.59 9.25
CA PHE A 140 -13.44 -12.33 7.98
C PHE A 140 -14.15 -11.18 7.27
N HIS A 141 -13.36 -10.35 6.65
CA HIS A 141 -13.85 -9.19 5.91
C HIS A 141 -12.79 -8.76 4.87
N THR A 142 -13.21 -7.93 3.92
CA THR A 142 -12.25 -7.26 3.03
C THR A 142 -11.32 -6.37 3.83
N GLY A 143 -10.06 -6.25 3.39
CA GLY A 143 -9.02 -5.51 4.11
C GLY A 143 -9.35 -4.03 4.33
N ASN A 144 -8.72 -3.44 5.34
CA ASN A 144 -8.75 -2.00 5.55
C ASN A 144 -7.89 -1.33 4.49
N MET A 145 -8.52 -0.54 3.64
CA MET A 145 -7.89 0.08 2.49
C MET A 145 -8.04 1.60 2.56
N SER A 146 -7.00 2.34 2.26
CA SER A 146 -7.06 3.80 2.09
C SER A 146 -7.55 4.17 0.69
N ILE A 147 -8.72 3.64 0.34
CA ILE A 147 -9.41 3.83 -0.94
C ILE A 147 -10.87 4.12 -0.62
N ASN A 148 -11.39 5.25 -1.07
CA ASN A 148 -12.75 5.66 -0.74
C ASN A 148 -13.82 4.67 -1.24
N SER A 149 -14.69 4.16 -0.39
CA SER A 149 -15.91 3.44 -0.78
C SER A 149 -17.08 4.39 -1.09
N LYS A 150 -17.06 5.56 -0.45
CA LYS A 150 -17.96 6.71 -0.70
C LYS A 150 -17.11 7.96 -0.86
N PRO A 151 -17.62 9.05 -1.43
CA PRO A 151 -16.85 10.29 -1.51
C PRO A 151 -16.34 10.73 -0.13
N TYR A 152 -15.06 11.05 -0.04
CA TYR A 152 -14.41 11.46 1.20
C TYR A 152 -13.24 12.40 0.92
N ASP A 153 -13.14 13.47 1.68
CA ASP A 153 -12.01 14.42 1.62
C ASP A 153 -11.72 14.92 0.19
N GLY A 154 -12.77 15.36 -0.53
CA GLY A 154 -12.70 15.87 -1.90
C GLY A 154 -12.41 14.81 -2.98
N ARG A 155 -12.26 13.55 -2.61
CA ARG A 155 -12.00 12.43 -3.52
C ARG A 155 -13.26 11.62 -3.76
N ILE A 156 -13.44 11.14 -4.99
CA ILE A 156 -14.60 10.32 -5.35
C ILE A 156 -14.50 8.90 -4.79
N ALA A 157 -15.59 8.16 -4.88
CA ALA A 157 -15.61 6.72 -4.57
C ALA A 157 -14.80 5.91 -5.60
N CYS A 158 -14.29 4.77 -5.17
CA CYS A 158 -13.58 3.82 -6.02
C CYS A 158 -14.48 3.31 -7.15
N GLN A 159 -13.98 3.38 -8.38
CA GLN A 159 -14.67 2.89 -9.57
C GLN A 159 -14.36 1.41 -9.87
N GLN A 160 -13.62 0.72 -8.98
CA GLN A 160 -13.25 -0.69 -9.07
C GLN A 160 -12.57 -1.10 -10.39
N ILE A 161 -11.77 -0.20 -10.96
CA ILE A 161 -11.07 -0.42 -12.23
C ILE A 161 -9.91 -1.43 -12.08
N GLY A 162 -9.37 -1.60 -10.87
CA GLY A 162 -8.30 -2.59 -10.59
C GLY A 162 -6.86 -2.10 -10.81
N PHE A 163 -6.65 -0.83 -11.14
CA PHE A 163 -5.32 -0.27 -11.43
C PHE A 163 -4.68 0.47 -10.24
N CYS A 164 -4.84 -0.05 -9.02
CA CYS A 164 -4.31 0.62 -7.82
C CYS A 164 -2.79 0.78 -7.85
N PHE A 165 -2.06 -0.23 -8.32
CA PHE A 165 -0.59 -0.20 -8.42
C PHE A 165 -0.10 0.67 -9.58
N GLN A 166 -0.87 0.82 -10.64
CA GLN A 166 -0.52 1.64 -11.79
C GLN A 166 -0.86 3.12 -11.60
N GLY A 167 -1.44 3.48 -10.46
CA GLY A 167 -1.93 4.81 -10.18
C GLY A 167 -3.46 4.86 -10.23
N CYS A 168 -4.07 5.59 -9.32
CA CYS A 168 -5.52 5.74 -9.23
C CYS A 168 -5.96 6.95 -10.05
N LYS A 169 -6.35 6.75 -11.31
CA LYS A 169 -6.80 7.83 -12.19
C LYS A 169 -7.95 8.65 -11.60
N SER A 170 -8.85 7.99 -10.87
CA SER A 170 -10.00 8.64 -10.25
C SER A 170 -9.67 9.40 -8.96
N GLY A 171 -8.48 9.21 -8.38
CA GLY A 171 -8.10 9.81 -7.11
C GLY A 171 -8.78 9.21 -5.88
N ALA A 172 -9.56 8.14 -6.02
CA ALA A 172 -10.23 7.48 -4.90
C ALA A 172 -9.26 6.90 -3.87
N LYS A 173 -8.11 6.38 -4.34
CA LYS A 173 -7.02 5.91 -3.48
C LYS A 173 -6.25 7.11 -2.92
N TRP A 174 -5.96 7.08 -1.63
CA TRP A 174 -5.10 8.08 -1.02
C TRP A 174 -3.68 8.01 -1.59
N SER A 175 -3.13 9.18 -1.84
CA SER A 175 -1.70 9.39 -2.07
C SER A 175 -1.30 10.76 -1.56
N SER A 176 -0.04 10.95 -1.25
CA SER A 176 0.46 12.28 -0.84
C SER A 176 0.25 13.33 -1.93
N GLY A 177 0.31 12.93 -3.21
CA GLY A 177 0.06 13.82 -4.35
C GLY A 177 -1.40 14.28 -4.48
N TYR A 178 -2.36 13.48 -4.02
CA TYR A 178 -3.78 13.85 -4.07
C TYR A 178 -4.26 14.57 -2.81
N VAL A 179 -3.64 14.32 -1.67
CA VAL A 179 -4.18 14.78 -0.38
C VAL A 179 -3.21 15.70 0.34
N SER A 180 -2.02 15.22 0.68
CA SER A 180 -1.15 15.95 1.59
C SER A 180 -0.48 17.16 0.94
N ILE A 181 0.00 17.02 -0.29
CA ILE A 181 0.65 18.11 -1.01
C ILE A 181 -0.34 19.24 -1.31
N PRO A 182 -1.53 18.98 -1.91
CA PRO A 182 -2.50 20.05 -2.13
C PRO A 182 -3.02 20.76 -0.89
N LYS A 183 -2.96 20.11 0.27
CA LYS A 183 -3.35 20.74 1.55
C LYS A 183 -2.22 21.55 2.19
N GLY A 184 -0.98 21.33 1.77
CA GLY A 184 0.18 22.06 2.24
C GLY A 184 0.52 23.31 1.41
N GLU A 185 -0.10 23.45 0.24
CA GLU A 185 -0.04 24.66 -0.61
C GLU A 185 -1.07 25.68 -0.16
#